data_4016405c4923ecb7f98b04965d90191f
#
_entry.id   4016405c4923ecb7f98b04965d90191f
#
_cell.length_a   1.000
_cell.length_b   1.000
_cell.length_c   1.000
_cell.angle_alpha   90.00
_cell.angle_beta   90.00
_cell.angle_gamma   90.00
#
_symmetry.space_group_name_H-M   'P 1'
#
loop_
_entity.id
_entity.type
_entity.pdbx_description
1 polymer ?
#
loop_
_entity_poly.entity_id
_entity_poly.type
_entity_poly.pdbx_seq_one_letter_code
_entity_poly.pdbx_strand_id
1 'polypeptide(L)'
;MIMRSLIFATFTSALLILTGPTVAQQVAIPVSPQLRVIMEPNHVLRNGAYVQGQVLLRVLLASPYPFAAIDFAMPEIAGARVVTLVKPKTRTIHVYDKTGYAYETRLSLFPEQSGTLVIPPITIIGSVTNEAGERELFDLSNLAVEILVHPINPALEDSWWMVADAVEISEDWTPDPDQFRVGDTVRRHVNVVAHGVSVEQLPHTEQSANQGYAVVGAWQDGKTNLTKTGLVANLKQTWDLRIQSGEAMYISPIEIHYWDAAADQPAVARLPSKRVEPLARDPEAVRRTLVEAAMTAHQARRLGALVLFAIPMGACFLLLALALYVARLTTADRRLLAECGADGGAVNGLAAVLNWSEESFGLRGVCALCACGHRSGRSSVLRHPTRTQSSLRRWRR
;
A
#
# COMPACT_ATOMS: atom_id res chain seq x y z
N MET A 1 69.78 -22.33 33.36
CA MET A 1 68.65 -23.05 32.77
C MET A 1 67.45 -22.75 33.68
N ILE A 2 66.69 -21.67 33.39
CA ILE A 2 65.58 -21.21 34.19
C ILE A 2 64.38 -21.11 33.25
N MET A 3 63.44 -22.01 33.41
CA MET A 3 62.19 -22.14 32.65
C MET A 3 61.18 -21.18 33.25
N ARG A 4 60.79 -20.13 32.54
CA ARG A 4 59.72 -19.21 32.88
C ARG A 4 58.38 -19.74 32.37
N SER A 5 57.56 -20.18 33.28
CA SER A 5 56.13 -20.53 33.02
C SER A 5 55.33 -19.22 32.81
N LEU A 6 54.76 -19.03 31.62
CA LEU A 6 53.76 -18.03 31.33
C LEU A 6 52.39 -18.60 31.73
N ILE A 7 51.75 -18.00 32.77
CA ILE A 7 50.38 -18.24 33.14
C ILE A 7 49.50 -17.34 32.25
N PHE A 8 48.74 -17.95 31.32
CA PHE A 8 47.66 -17.27 30.60
C PHE A 8 46.44 -17.25 31.46
N ALA A 9 46.10 -16.08 32.01
CA ALA A 9 44.84 -15.82 32.68
C ALA A 9 43.77 -15.51 31.58
N THR A 10 42.91 -16.47 31.32
CA THR A 10 41.69 -16.28 30.49
C THR A 10 40.65 -15.55 31.33
N PHE A 11 40.46 -14.25 31.05
CA PHE A 11 39.33 -13.48 31.53
C PHE A 11 38.08 -13.89 30.73
N THR A 12 37.29 -14.81 31.27
CA THR A 12 35.94 -15.05 30.81
C THR A 12 35.03 -13.98 31.41
N SER A 13 34.76 -12.93 30.65
CA SER A 13 33.72 -11.97 30.98
C SER A 13 32.36 -12.64 30.82
N ALA A 14 31.80 -13.11 31.95
CA ALA A 14 30.40 -13.51 32.02
C ALA A 14 29.52 -12.26 31.86
N LEU A 15 28.97 -12.04 30.68
CA LEU A 15 27.93 -11.08 30.40
C LEU A 15 26.64 -11.56 31.10
N LEU A 16 26.39 -11.07 32.30
CA LEU A 16 25.11 -11.28 33.00
C LEU A 16 24.07 -10.43 32.27
N ILE A 17 23.35 -11.04 31.33
CA ILE A 17 22.11 -10.50 30.80
C ILE A 17 21.10 -10.53 31.94
N LEU A 18 20.96 -9.41 32.63
CA LEU A 18 19.84 -9.17 33.54
C LEU A 18 18.56 -9.02 32.68
N THR A 19 18.00 -10.14 32.25
CA THR A 19 16.61 -10.19 31.82
C THR A 19 15.74 -9.96 33.07
N GLY A 20 15.50 -8.66 33.36
CA GLY A 20 14.47 -8.32 34.35
C GLY A 20 13.15 -8.95 33.86
N PRO A 21 12.38 -9.60 34.76
CA PRO A 21 11.09 -10.14 34.39
C PRO A 21 10.25 -8.97 33.86
N THR A 22 9.84 -9.05 32.62
CA THR A 22 8.74 -8.25 32.08
C THR A 22 7.53 -8.66 32.91
N VAL A 23 7.23 -7.89 33.95
CA VAL A 23 6.01 -8.09 34.73
C VAL A 23 4.88 -7.77 33.79
N ALA A 24 4.44 -8.79 33.08
CA ALA A 24 3.14 -8.75 32.41
C ALA A 24 2.16 -8.43 33.56
N GLN A 25 1.63 -7.23 33.54
CA GLN A 25 0.73 -6.73 34.57
C GLN A 25 -0.51 -7.63 34.54
N GLN A 26 -0.50 -8.63 35.42
CA GLN A 26 -1.49 -9.68 35.47
C GLN A 26 -2.80 -9.02 35.89
N VAL A 27 -3.80 -9.06 35.02
CA VAL A 27 -5.12 -8.51 35.29
C VAL A 27 -5.72 -9.37 36.42
N ALA A 28 -5.72 -8.82 37.64
CA ALA A 28 -6.41 -9.47 38.76
C ALA A 28 -7.93 -9.34 38.55
N ILE A 29 -8.71 -10.36 38.92
CA ILE A 29 -10.17 -10.29 38.92
C ILE A 29 -10.60 -9.48 40.14
N PRO A 30 -11.23 -8.29 39.96
CA PRO A 30 -11.69 -7.48 41.07
C PRO A 30 -12.95 -8.06 41.71
N VAL A 31 -13.34 -7.56 42.90
CA VAL A 31 -14.58 -7.93 43.57
C VAL A 31 -15.81 -7.26 42.94
N SER A 32 -15.62 -6.10 42.31
CA SER A 32 -16.64 -5.33 41.61
C SER A 32 -16.06 -4.78 40.32
N PRO A 33 -16.87 -4.28 39.34
CA PRO A 33 -16.34 -3.67 38.12
C PRO A 33 -15.35 -2.54 38.43
N GLN A 34 -14.19 -2.55 37.80
CA GLN A 34 -13.12 -1.56 37.96
C GLN A 34 -12.59 -1.07 36.62
N LEU A 35 -12.51 0.24 36.48
CA LEU A 35 -11.87 0.91 35.35
C LEU A 35 -10.41 1.24 35.68
N ARG A 36 -9.50 0.92 34.74
CA ARG A 36 -8.08 1.31 34.78
C ARG A 36 -7.69 1.91 33.45
N VAL A 37 -7.06 3.08 33.51
CA VAL A 37 -6.41 3.71 32.36
C VAL A 37 -4.90 3.63 32.61
N ILE A 38 -4.20 2.97 31.69
CA ILE A 38 -2.78 2.64 31.83
C ILE A 38 -2.06 3.25 30.65
N MET A 39 -1.04 4.06 30.94
CA MET A 39 -0.13 4.56 29.90
C MET A 39 1.02 3.58 29.67
N GLU A 40 1.33 3.32 28.45
CA GLU A 40 2.42 2.46 27.97
C GLU A 40 3.19 3.19 26.86
N PRO A 41 4.49 3.00 26.66
CA PRO A 41 5.40 2.33 27.58
C PRO A 41 5.80 3.21 28.77
N ASN A 42 6.39 2.61 29.77
CA ASN A 42 6.72 3.29 31.04
C ASN A 42 7.72 4.45 30.92
N HIS A 43 8.46 4.59 29.80
CA HIS A 43 9.39 5.72 29.63
C HIS A 43 8.64 7.05 29.54
N VAL A 44 7.44 7.08 28.92
CA VAL A 44 6.60 8.29 28.83
C VAL A 44 6.22 8.78 30.24
N LEU A 45 5.99 7.88 31.18
CA LEU A 45 5.69 8.25 32.57
C LEU A 45 6.89 8.82 33.32
N ARG A 46 8.11 8.46 32.91
CA ARG A 46 9.35 8.91 33.56
C ARG A 46 9.93 10.17 32.93
N ASN A 47 9.97 10.19 31.61
CA ASN A 47 10.68 11.21 30.85
C ASN A 47 9.74 12.23 30.16
N GLY A 48 8.40 12.01 30.20
CA GLY A 48 7.42 12.76 29.42
C GLY A 48 7.27 12.22 27.99
N ALA A 49 6.39 12.86 27.23
CA ALA A 49 6.19 12.64 25.81
C ALA A 49 6.93 13.70 25.00
N TYR A 50 7.04 13.50 23.71
CA TYR A 50 7.52 14.49 22.75
C TYR A 50 6.43 14.91 21.81
N VAL A 51 6.50 16.13 21.29
CA VAL A 51 5.62 16.56 20.18
C VAL A 51 5.73 15.57 19.02
N GLN A 52 4.61 15.12 18.50
CA GLN A 52 4.45 14.08 17.46
C GLN A 52 4.94 12.67 17.87
N GLY A 53 5.44 12.48 19.09
CA GLY A 53 5.80 11.17 19.62
C GLY A 53 4.56 10.37 20.05
N GLN A 54 4.62 9.05 19.92
CA GLN A 54 3.54 8.15 20.30
C GLN A 54 3.43 7.99 21.82
N VAL A 55 2.23 8.15 22.36
CA VAL A 55 1.85 7.78 23.71
C VAL A 55 0.76 6.73 23.66
N LEU A 56 0.98 5.57 24.25
CA LEU A 56 0.00 4.49 24.27
C LEU A 56 -0.89 4.58 25.49
N LEU A 57 -2.19 4.47 25.27
CA LEU A 57 -3.22 4.43 26.29
C LEU A 57 -3.98 3.11 26.21
N ARG A 58 -3.98 2.38 27.30
CA ARG A 58 -4.78 1.17 27.46
C ARG A 58 -5.92 1.43 28.43
N VAL A 59 -7.15 1.34 27.94
CA VAL A 59 -8.36 1.44 28.75
C VAL A 59 -8.84 0.03 29.02
N LEU A 60 -8.87 -0.35 30.30
CA LEU A 60 -9.22 -1.67 30.77
C LEU A 60 -10.34 -1.57 31.81
N LEU A 61 -11.49 -2.15 31.51
CA LEU A 61 -12.55 -2.42 32.46
C LEU A 61 -12.54 -3.91 32.80
N ALA A 62 -12.39 -4.24 34.06
CA ALA A 62 -12.43 -5.62 34.57
C ALA A 62 -13.62 -5.82 35.48
N SER A 63 -14.26 -6.97 35.42
CA SER A 63 -15.42 -7.34 36.24
C SER A 63 -15.38 -8.84 36.64
N PRO A 64 -15.89 -9.19 37.82
CA PRO A 64 -16.09 -10.58 38.18
C PRO A 64 -17.29 -11.19 37.40
N TYR A 65 -18.20 -10.35 36.92
CA TYR A 65 -19.44 -10.77 36.25
C TYR A 65 -19.43 -10.43 34.76
N PRO A 66 -20.17 -11.15 33.92
CA PRO A 66 -20.28 -10.87 32.50
C PRO A 66 -20.96 -9.52 32.26
N PHE A 67 -20.41 -8.77 31.30
CA PHE A 67 -21.01 -7.50 30.87
C PHE A 67 -22.29 -7.75 30.08
N ALA A 68 -23.40 -7.12 30.52
CA ALA A 68 -24.68 -7.13 29.82
C ALA A 68 -24.81 -5.95 28.85
N ALA A 69 -24.24 -4.80 29.21
CA ALA A 69 -24.13 -3.62 28.35
C ALA A 69 -22.90 -2.81 28.73
N ILE A 70 -22.26 -2.19 27.74
CA ILE A 70 -21.15 -1.25 27.93
C ILE A 70 -21.38 -0.09 26.98
N ASP A 71 -21.39 1.11 27.53
CA ASP A 71 -21.37 2.36 26.79
C ASP A 71 -20.03 3.06 27.08
N PHE A 72 -19.21 3.20 26.05
CA PHE A 72 -17.89 3.80 26.10
C PHE A 72 -17.79 4.87 25.02
N ALA A 73 -17.66 6.11 25.45
CA ALA A 73 -17.35 7.24 24.59
C ALA A 73 -15.94 7.73 24.91
N MET A 74 -15.07 7.78 23.92
CA MET A 74 -13.75 8.39 24.08
C MET A 74 -13.92 9.90 24.15
N PRO A 75 -13.43 10.57 25.22
CA PRO A 75 -13.45 12.02 25.29
C PRO A 75 -12.53 12.63 24.23
N GLU A 76 -12.84 13.83 23.78
CA GLU A 76 -11.94 14.62 22.96
C GLU A 76 -10.73 15.05 23.78
N ILE A 77 -9.52 14.80 23.25
CA ILE A 77 -8.26 15.18 23.88
C ILE A 77 -7.69 16.35 23.12
N ALA A 78 -7.88 17.54 23.65
CA ALA A 78 -7.39 18.78 23.04
C ALA A 78 -5.86 18.75 22.93
N GLY A 79 -5.31 19.13 21.77
CA GLY A 79 -3.87 19.17 21.52
C GLY A 79 -3.21 17.84 21.26
N ALA A 80 -3.97 16.79 20.97
CA ALA A 80 -3.44 15.50 20.55
C ALA A 80 -4.32 14.81 19.50
N ARG A 81 -3.70 14.22 18.51
CA ARG A 81 -4.37 13.31 17.56
C ARG A 81 -4.48 11.91 18.19
N VAL A 82 -5.67 11.33 18.14
CA VAL A 82 -5.98 10.03 18.72
C VAL A 82 -6.19 8.98 17.62
N VAL A 83 -5.55 7.82 17.76
CA VAL A 83 -5.69 6.68 16.84
C VAL A 83 -6.09 5.44 17.65
N THR A 84 -7.19 4.80 17.27
CA THR A 84 -7.61 3.53 17.89
C THR A 84 -6.80 2.39 17.32
N LEU A 85 -5.94 1.76 18.13
CA LEU A 85 -5.11 0.62 17.76
C LEU A 85 -5.88 -0.70 17.79
N VAL A 86 -6.65 -0.89 18.84
CA VAL A 86 -7.48 -2.07 19.06
C VAL A 86 -8.89 -1.64 19.34
N LYS A 87 -9.82 -2.06 18.49
CA LYS A 87 -11.25 -1.79 18.73
C LYS A 87 -11.69 -2.38 20.05
N PRO A 88 -12.56 -1.69 20.80
CA PRO A 88 -13.06 -2.18 22.07
C PRO A 88 -13.71 -3.56 21.93
N LYS A 89 -13.35 -4.47 22.81
CA LYS A 89 -13.94 -5.81 22.86
C LYS A 89 -13.94 -6.40 24.26
N THR A 90 -14.93 -7.22 24.52
CA THR A 90 -15.00 -8.05 25.73
C THR A 90 -14.25 -9.35 25.53
N ARG A 91 -13.64 -9.84 26.61
CA ARG A 91 -13.01 -11.18 26.69
C ARG A 91 -13.16 -11.76 28.07
N THR A 92 -13.24 -13.07 28.15
CA THR A 92 -13.13 -13.81 29.42
C THR A 92 -11.67 -13.87 29.84
N ILE A 93 -11.42 -13.70 31.10
CA ILE A 93 -10.09 -13.85 31.74
C ILE A 93 -10.18 -14.91 32.84
N HIS A 94 -9.16 -15.73 32.94
CA HIS A 94 -9.03 -16.75 33.99
C HIS A 94 -7.79 -16.40 34.82
N VAL A 95 -8.00 -16.26 36.12
CA VAL A 95 -6.92 -16.01 37.09
C VAL A 95 -7.08 -16.99 38.20
N TYR A 96 -6.13 -17.96 38.31
CA TYR A 96 -6.27 -19.12 39.14
C TYR A 96 -7.61 -19.85 38.85
N ASP A 97 -8.40 -20.18 39.85
CA ASP A 97 -9.68 -20.88 39.70
C ASP A 97 -10.88 -19.96 39.49
N LYS A 98 -10.64 -18.66 39.30
CA LYS A 98 -11.70 -17.67 39.11
C LYS A 98 -11.81 -17.24 37.64
N THR A 99 -13.03 -17.14 37.19
CA THR A 99 -13.36 -16.55 35.88
C THR A 99 -13.78 -15.09 36.07
N GLY A 100 -13.24 -14.23 35.27
CA GLY A 100 -13.64 -12.81 35.19
C GLY A 100 -13.79 -12.36 33.73
N TYR A 101 -14.18 -11.13 33.58
CA TYR A 101 -14.47 -10.52 32.29
C TYR A 101 -13.69 -9.21 32.15
N ALA A 102 -13.17 -8.95 30.97
CA ALA A 102 -12.47 -7.71 30.67
C ALA A 102 -13.00 -7.11 29.39
N TYR A 103 -13.16 -5.79 29.40
CA TYR A 103 -13.38 -4.97 28.22
C TYR A 103 -12.14 -4.11 28.04
N GLU A 104 -11.52 -4.18 26.86
CA GLU A 104 -10.22 -3.55 26.60
C GLU A 104 -10.22 -2.85 25.26
N THR A 105 -9.68 -1.62 25.26
CA THR A 105 -9.29 -0.90 24.04
C THR A 105 -7.90 -0.31 24.21
N ARG A 106 -7.21 -0.11 23.10
CA ARG A 106 -5.89 0.53 23.06
C ARG A 106 -5.89 1.67 22.07
N LEU A 107 -5.32 2.77 22.48
CA LEU A 107 -5.27 4.02 21.76
C LEU A 107 -3.83 4.48 21.66
N SER A 108 -3.51 5.17 20.61
CA SER A 108 -2.27 5.92 20.45
C SER A 108 -2.60 7.41 20.38
N LEU A 109 -1.93 8.20 21.20
CA LEU A 109 -2.01 9.65 21.22
C LEU A 109 -0.74 10.21 20.61
N PHE A 110 -0.89 11.27 19.83
CA PHE A 110 0.23 12.04 19.26
C PHE A 110 0.04 13.50 19.66
N PRO A 111 0.77 13.98 20.69
CA PRO A 111 0.71 15.38 21.10
C PRO A 111 1.11 16.30 19.95
N GLU A 112 0.35 17.36 19.73
CA GLU A 112 0.61 18.34 18.66
C GLU A 112 1.37 19.57 19.14
N GLN A 113 1.39 19.80 20.45
CA GLN A 113 2.03 20.95 21.07
C GLN A 113 2.79 20.53 22.32
N SER A 114 3.87 21.27 22.63
CA SER A 114 4.61 21.11 23.88
C SER A 114 3.88 21.74 25.06
N GLY A 115 4.21 21.31 26.27
CA GLY A 115 3.59 21.74 27.51
C GLY A 115 2.85 20.62 28.21
N THR A 116 1.78 20.92 28.93
CA THR A 116 0.98 19.93 29.65
C THR A 116 -0.18 19.45 28.78
N LEU A 117 -0.15 18.20 28.38
CA LEU A 117 -1.28 17.52 27.74
C LEU A 117 -2.19 16.92 28.81
N VAL A 118 -3.44 17.36 28.86
CA VAL A 118 -4.45 16.85 29.78
C VAL A 118 -5.32 15.80 29.08
N ILE A 119 -5.27 14.57 29.55
CA ILE A 119 -6.23 13.53 29.17
C ILE A 119 -7.42 13.64 30.13
N PRO A 120 -8.62 14.05 29.66
CA PRO A 120 -9.77 14.19 30.53
C PRO A 120 -10.21 12.84 31.11
N PRO A 121 -11.06 12.83 32.16
CA PRO A 121 -11.60 11.60 32.69
C PRO A 121 -12.32 10.77 31.61
N ILE A 122 -11.99 9.51 31.54
CA ILE A 122 -12.64 8.51 30.68
C ILE A 122 -13.74 7.86 31.48
N THR A 123 -14.98 7.96 31.03
CA THR A 123 -16.14 7.38 31.69
C THR A 123 -16.66 6.18 30.91
N ILE A 124 -16.98 5.11 31.63
CA ILE A 124 -17.65 3.93 31.09
C ILE A 124 -18.88 3.62 31.94
N ILE A 125 -20.02 3.65 31.28
CA ILE A 125 -21.32 3.35 31.87
C ILE A 125 -21.76 1.98 31.35
N GLY A 126 -22.40 1.18 32.21
CA GLY A 126 -22.87 -0.11 31.74
C GLY A 126 -23.60 -0.92 32.80
N SER A 127 -23.70 -2.20 32.50
CA SER A 127 -24.28 -3.16 33.46
C SER A 127 -23.61 -4.52 33.34
N VAL A 128 -23.57 -5.21 34.46
CA VAL A 128 -23.16 -6.63 34.58
C VAL A 128 -24.37 -7.47 34.97
N THR A 129 -24.25 -8.79 34.76
CA THR A 129 -25.22 -9.77 35.28
C THR A 129 -24.57 -10.48 36.46
N ASN A 130 -25.08 -10.26 37.68
CA ASN A 130 -24.54 -10.85 38.90
C ASN A 130 -24.85 -12.36 38.98
N GLU A 131 -24.39 -13.02 40.06
CA GLU A 131 -24.61 -14.44 40.25
C GLU A 131 -26.09 -14.82 40.41
N ALA A 132 -26.92 -13.89 40.89
CA ALA A 132 -28.36 -14.08 41.00
C ALA A 132 -29.11 -13.92 39.67
N GLY A 133 -28.40 -13.57 38.57
CA GLY A 133 -28.99 -13.28 37.27
C GLY A 133 -29.57 -11.89 37.16
N GLU A 134 -29.35 -11.04 38.16
CA GLU A 134 -29.87 -9.67 38.18
C GLU A 134 -28.90 -8.73 37.47
N ARG A 135 -29.47 -7.65 36.88
CA ARG A 135 -28.69 -6.61 36.23
C ARG A 135 -28.26 -5.53 37.22
N GLU A 136 -26.96 -5.41 37.40
CA GLU A 136 -26.32 -4.40 38.24
C GLU A 136 -25.69 -3.32 37.37
N LEU A 137 -26.05 -2.04 37.58
CA LEU A 137 -25.54 -0.90 36.85
C LEU A 137 -24.20 -0.43 37.44
N PHE A 138 -23.33 0.08 36.58
CA PHE A 138 -22.11 0.76 37.01
C PHE A 138 -21.89 2.04 36.18
N ASP A 139 -21.30 3.04 36.83
CA ASP A 139 -20.80 4.28 36.22
C ASP A 139 -19.40 4.50 36.80
N LEU A 140 -18.38 4.34 35.95
CA LEU A 140 -16.98 4.36 36.37
C LEU A 140 -16.22 5.39 35.57
N SER A 141 -15.49 6.24 36.27
CA SER A 141 -14.60 7.22 35.68
C SER A 141 -13.24 7.19 36.35
N ASN A 142 -12.17 7.41 35.57
CA ASN A 142 -10.85 7.65 36.14
C ASN A 142 -10.65 9.15 36.40
N LEU A 143 -9.55 9.49 37.07
CA LEU A 143 -9.11 10.88 37.18
C LEU A 143 -8.48 11.33 35.87
N ALA A 144 -8.51 12.66 35.62
CA ALA A 144 -7.72 13.25 34.54
C ALA A 144 -6.22 12.90 34.72
N VAL A 145 -5.54 12.72 33.59
CA VAL A 145 -4.11 12.40 33.57
C VAL A 145 -3.36 13.52 32.84
N GLU A 146 -2.34 14.05 33.48
CA GLU A 146 -1.47 15.07 32.90
C GLU A 146 -0.18 14.43 32.41
N ILE A 147 0.26 14.80 31.20
CA ILE A 147 1.51 14.34 30.60
C ILE A 147 2.32 15.57 30.21
N LEU A 148 3.58 15.62 30.65
CA LEU A 148 4.53 16.61 30.17
C LEU A 148 4.91 16.25 28.73
N VAL A 149 4.76 17.22 27.82
CA VAL A 149 5.16 17.09 26.42
C VAL A 149 6.34 18.01 26.15
N HIS A 150 7.47 17.43 25.82
CA HIS A 150 8.67 18.15 25.46
C HIS A 150 8.56 18.76 24.04
N PRO A 151 9.15 19.94 23.81
CA PRO A 151 9.21 20.54 22.49
C PRO A 151 10.13 19.73 21.56
N ILE A 152 10.12 20.08 20.29
CA ILE A 152 11.14 19.67 19.33
C ILE A 152 12.51 20.14 19.83
N ASN A 153 13.50 19.25 19.77
CA ASN A 153 14.86 19.62 20.19
C ASN A 153 15.39 20.73 19.27
N PRO A 154 15.84 21.88 19.80
CA PRO A 154 16.32 22.99 18.98
C PRO A 154 17.47 22.61 18.03
N ALA A 155 18.28 21.63 18.39
CA ALA A 155 19.36 21.12 17.51
C ALA A 155 18.85 20.40 16.26
N LEU A 156 17.55 20.04 16.23
CA LEU A 156 16.88 19.34 15.13
C LEU A 156 15.73 20.16 14.52
N GLU A 157 15.56 21.42 14.95
CA GLU A 157 14.44 22.27 14.52
C GLU A 157 14.48 22.56 13.01
N ASP A 158 15.68 22.69 12.43
CA ASP A 158 15.90 22.90 11.00
C ASP A 158 15.94 21.57 10.20
N SER A 159 15.81 20.42 10.85
CA SER A 159 15.84 19.10 10.23
C SER A 159 14.47 18.43 10.30
N TRP A 160 14.33 17.27 9.64
CA TRP A 160 13.11 16.47 9.76
C TRP A 160 12.97 15.95 11.18
N TRP A 161 11.89 16.38 11.87
CA TRP A 161 11.58 15.90 13.21
C TRP A 161 10.72 14.65 13.17
N MET A 162 11.21 13.57 13.76
CA MET A 162 10.49 12.30 13.93
C MET A 162 10.88 11.68 15.26
N VAL A 163 9.89 11.31 16.06
CA VAL A 163 10.06 10.58 17.32
C VAL A 163 9.60 9.14 17.07
N ALA A 164 10.50 8.19 17.26
CA ALA A 164 10.22 6.77 17.04
C ALA A 164 10.78 5.92 18.18
N ASP A 165 10.21 4.74 18.40
CA ASP A 165 10.75 3.77 19.36
C ASP A 165 11.93 2.99 18.75
N ALA A 166 11.92 2.76 17.46
CA ALA A 166 13.00 2.15 16.69
C ALA A 166 12.80 2.41 15.18
N VAL A 167 13.89 2.54 14.45
CA VAL A 167 13.89 2.62 12.99
C VAL A 167 14.89 1.61 12.43
N GLU A 168 14.40 0.71 11.59
CA GLU A 168 15.20 -0.29 10.89
C GLU A 168 15.20 0.03 9.40
N ILE A 169 16.37 -0.07 8.76
CA ILE A 169 16.54 0.14 7.33
C ILE A 169 17.32 -1.01 6.72
N SER A 170 16.83 -1.54 5.59
CA SER A 170 17.48 -2.60 4.83
C SER A 170 17.41 -2.34 3.34
N GLU A 171 18.29 -2.94 2.57
CA GLU A 171 18.27 -2.83 1.11
C GLU A 171 18.38 -4.19 0.42
N ASP A 172 17.74 -4.27 -0.73
CA ASP A 172 17.82 -5.38 -1.66
C ASP A 172 18.08 -4.85 -3.07
N TRP A 173 18.78 -5.65 -3.90
CA TRP A 173 19.16 -5.26 -5.25
C TRP A 173 18.72 -6.28 -6.30
N THR A 174 18.35 -5.80 -7.47
CA THR A 174 18.05 -6.63 -8.62
C THR A 174 18.67 -6.04 -9.89
N PRO A 175 19.66 -6.73 -10.53
CA PRO A 175 20.35 -7.92 -10.05
C PRO A 175 21.24 -7.63 -8.83
N ASP A 176 21.94 -8.64 -8.32
CA ASP A 176 22.95 -8.48 -7.28
C ASP A 176 24.05 -7.49 -7.73
N PRO A 177 24.59 -6.62 -6.84
CA PRO A 177 25.60 -5.64 -7.18
C PRO A 177 26.85 -6.20 -7.89
N ASP A 178 27.24 -7.43 -7.60
CA ASP A 178 28.36 -8.09 -8.26
C ASP A 178 28.10 -8.43 -9.74
N GLN A 179 26.85 -8.33 -10.17
CA GLN A 179 26.41 -8.59 -11.53
C GLN A 179 26.12 -7.33 -12.35
N PHE A 180 26.35 -6.14 -11.79
CA PHE A 180 26.09 -4.88 -12.49
C PHE A 180 26.98 -4.77 -13.74
N ARG A 181 26.39 -4.29 -14.84
CA ARG A 181 27.08 -4.09 -16.11
C ARG A 181 26.82 -2.66 -16.62
N VAL A 182 27.80 -2.12 -17.30
CA VAL A 182 27.67 -0.82 -17.94
C VAL A 182 26.49 -0.80 -18.93
N GLY A 183 25.63 0.18 -18.80
CA GLY A 183 24.44 0.37 -19.62
C GLY A 183 23.18 -0.37 -19.14
N ASP A 184 23.31 -1.24 -18.14
CA ASP A 184 22.14 -1.90 -17.55
C ASP A 184 21.40 -0.96 -16.60
N THR A 185 20.12 -1.21 -16.44
CA THR A 185 19.31 -0.61 -15.40
C THR A 185 19.15 -1.60 -14.25
N VAL A 186 19.64 -1.21 -13.10
CA VAL A 186 19.59 -2.01 -11.86
C VAL A 186 18.58 -1.39 -10.90
N ARG A 187 17.97 -2.22 -10.08
CA ARG A 187 16.93 -1.77 -9.14
C ARG A 187 17.42 -1.88 -7.71
N ARG A 188 17.35 -0.76 -6.99
CA ARG A 188 17.57 -0.69 -5.56
C ARG A 188 16.23 -0.66 -4.85
N HIS A 189 15.98 -1.60 -3.96
CA HIS A 189 14.87 -1.58 -3.03
C HIS A 189 15.40 -1.23 -1.64
N VAL A 190 14.82 -0.24 -1.02
CA VAL A 190 15.09 0.11 0.37
C VAL A 190 13.82 -0.03 1.17
N ASN A 191 13.88 -0.83 2.22
CA ASN A 191 12.78 -1.07 3.13
C ASN A 191 13.07 -0.38 4.46
N VAL A 192 12.13 0.46 4.90
CA VAL A 192 12.17 1.16 6.18
C VAL A 192 11.03 0.64 7.03
N VAL A 193 11.35 0.18 8.23
CA VAL A 193 10.37 -0.20 9.26
C VAL A 193 10.59 0.70 10.45
N ALA A 194 9.58 1.48 10.83
CA ALA A 194 9.67 2.39 11.96
C ALA A 194 8.52 2.16 12.95
N HIS A 195 8.84 2.07 14.22
CA HIS A 195 7.93 1.82 15.31
C HIS A 195 7.56 3.11 16.03
N GLY A 196 6.28 3.25 16.38
CA GLY A 196 5.77 4.45 17.07
C GLY A 196 5.38 5.59 16.15
N VAL A 197 5.45 5.39 14.83
CA VAL A 197 5.17 6.43 13.82
C VAL A 197 4.26 5.91 12.72
N SER A 198 3.64 6.84 12.00
CA SER A 198 2.93 6.55 10.76
C SER A 198 3.85 6.74 9.54
N VAL A 199 3.46 6.20 8.40
CA VAL A 199 4.26 6.32 7.17
C VAL A 199 4.39 7.76 6.70
N GLU A 200 3.41 8.61 6.99
CA GLU A 200 3.40 10.03 6.66
C GLU A 200 4.43 10.84 7.48
N GLN A 201 4.90 10.29 8.61
CA GLN A 201 5.92 10.90 9.45
C GLN A 201 7.35 10.52 9.02
N LEU A 202 7.51 9.56 8.09
CA LEU A 202 8.82 9.21 7.58
C LEU A 202 9.35 10.28 6.63
N PRO A 203 10.66 10.60 6.68
CA PRO A 203 11.25 11.55 5.77
C PRO A 203 11.29 11.01 4.34
N HIS A 204 11.16 11.91 3.37
CA HIS A 204 11.45 11.57 2.00
C HIS A 204 12.97 11.40 1.83
N THR A 205 13.38 10.20 1.42
CA THR A 205 14.78 9.95 1.08
C THR A 205 14.94 9.98 -0.44
N GLU A 206 16.02 10.59 -0.89
CA GLU A 206 16.34 10.70 -2.31
C GLU A 206 17.62 9.93 -2.63
N GLN A 207 17.62 9.28 -3.77
CA GLN A 207 18.82 8.67 -4.31
C GLN A 207 19.47 9.66 -5.27
N SER A 208 20.59 10.26 -4.84
CA SER A 208 21.33 11.19 -5.69
C SER A 208 22.07 10.45 -6.80
N ALA A 209 21.99 10.97 -8.02
CA ALA A 209 22.81 10.49 -9.14
C ALA A 209 24.28 10.92 -8.94
N ASN A 210 25.21 10.21 -9.58
CA ASN A 210 26.62 10.57 -9.65
C ASN A 210 27.21 10.24 -11.02
N GLN A 211 28.53 10.36 -11.18
CA GLN A 211 29.19 10.08 -12.46
C GLN A 211 29.12 8.60 -12.87
N GLY A 212 28.88 7.69 -11.93
CA GLY A 212 28.83 6.23 -12.20
C GLY A 212 27.44 5.74 -12.57
N TYR A 213 26.39 6.43 -12.16
CA TYR A 213 24.99 6.05 -12.45
C TYR A 213 24.05 7.25 -12.50
N ALA A 214 22.96 7.10 -13.25
CA ALA A 214 21.82 8.02 -13.27
C ALA A 214 20.58 7.37 -12.68
N VAL A 215 19.78 8.13 -11.94
CA VAL A 215 18.46 7.70 -11.48
C VAL A 215 17.47 7.90 -12.62
N VAL A 216 16.88 6.82 -13.13
CA VAL A 216 15.96 6.84 -14.29
C VAL A 216 14.52 6.55 -13.89
N GLY A 217 14.29 6.09 -12.67
CA GLY A 217 12.96 5.87 -12.10
C GLY A 217 13.03 5.85 -10.58
N ALA A 218 11.97 6.36 -9.93
CA ALA A 218 11.81 6.34 -8.48
C ALA A 218 10.32 6.21 -8.14
N TRP A 219 9.99 5.34 -7.20
CA TRP A 219 8.63 5.19 -6.65
C TRP A 219 8.69 4.67 -5.23
N GLN A 220 7.62 4.88 -4.50
CA GLN A 220 7.50 4.42 -3.13
C GLN A 220 6.12 3.81 -2.88
N ASP A 221 6.08 2.85 -1.98
CA ASP A 221 4.86 2.26 -1.44
C ASP A 221 4.97 2.20 0.07
N GLY A 222 3.98 2.72 0.76
CA GLY A 222 4.02 2.86 2.20
C GLY A 222 2.70 2.49 2.88
N LYS A 223 2.80 1.87 4.05
CA LYS A 223 1.65 1.45 4.84
C LYS A 223 1.91 1.62 6.32
N THR A 224 0.94 2.19 7.03
CA THR A 224 0.89 2.20 8.49
C THR A 224 0.07 1.01 8.99
N ASN A 225 0.70 0.13 9.76
CA ASN A 225 0.04 -0.98 10.43
C ASN A 225 -0.27 -0.61 11.88
N LEU A 226 -1.51 -0.86 12.30
CA LEU A 226 -1.93 -0.68 13.68
C LEU A 226 -1.70 -1.97 14.43
N THR A 227 -0.85 -1.93 15.46
CA THR A 227 -0.54 -3.07 16.32
C THR A 227 -0.99 -2.81 17.75
N LYS A 228 -0.93 -3.81 18.60
CA LYS A 228 -1.23 -3.63 20.04
C LYS A 228 -0.18 -2.77 20.76
N THR A 229 1.02 -2.68 20.19
CA THR A 229 2.16 -1.95 20.75
C THR A 229 2.39 -0.60 20.05
N GLY A 230 1.46 -0.18 19.20
CA GLY A 230 1.52 1.11 18.54
C GLY A 230 1.44 1.03 17.02
N LEU A 231 1.73 2.13 16.37
CA LEU A 231 1.86 2.23 14.94
C LEU A 231 3.19 1.63 14.47
N VAL A 232 3.16 0.98 13.31
CA VAL A 232 4.36 0.52 12.63
C VAL A 232 4.27 0.98 11.18
N ALA A 233 5.13 1.91 10.82
CA ALA A 233 5.28 2.36 9.45
C ALA A 233 6.16 1.37 8.68
N ASN A 234 5.72 0.97 7.49
CA ASN A 234 6.50 0.19 6.54
C ASN A 234 6.55 0.98 5.24
N LEU A 235 7.74 1.39 4.83
CA LEU A 235 7.96 2.14 3.60
C LEU A 235 8.94 1.37 2.73
N LYS A 236 8.52 1.05 1.52
CA LYS A 236 9.38 0.50 0.47
C LYS A 236 9.64 1.58 -0.56
N GLN A 237 10.89 1.99 -0.68
CA GLN A 237 11.35 2.89 -1.73
C GLN A 237 12.11 2.09 -2.79
N THR A 238 11.93 2.46 -4.03
CA THR A 238 12.55 1.75 -5.15
C THR A 238 13.10 2.75 -6.14
N TRP A 239 14.35 2.55 -6.55
CA TRP A 239 14.99 3.35 -7.60
C TRP A 239 15.53 2.46 -8.69
N ASP A 240 15.31 2.86 -9.92
CA ASP A 240 15.98 2.31 -11.09
C ASP A 240 17.21 3.17 -11.40
N LEU A 241 18.38 2.55 -11.33
CA LEU A 241 19.67 3.20 -11.55
C LEU A 241 20.27 2.67 -12.85
N ARG A 242 20.55 3.55 -13.79
CA ARG A 242 21.25 3.21 -15.03
C ARG A 242 22.74 3.36 -14.83
N ILE A 243 23.47 2.27 -14.94
CA ILE A 243 24.92 2.23 -14.79
C ILE A 243 25.56 2.89 -16.01
N GLN A 244 26.38 3.93 -15.80
CA GLN A 244 26.98 4.74 -16.86
C GLN A 244 28.51 4.49 -17.03
N SER A 245 29.18 4.12 -15.94
CA SER A 245 30.63 3.90 -15.94
C SER A 245 30.98 2.46 -15.59
N GLY A 246 32.07 1.94 -16.17
CA GLY A 246 32.71 0.68 -15.77
C GLY A 246 33.77 0.85 -14.69
N GLU A 247 33.98 2.06 -14.22
CA GLU A 247 34.91 2.33 -13.11
C GLU A 247 34.22 2.04 -11.77
N ALA A 248 35.02 1.76 -10.75
CA ALA A 248 34.54 1.60 -9.40
C ALA A 248 33.79 2.87 -8.95
N MET A 249 32.57 2.68 -8.46
CA MET A 249 31.71 3.76 -8.01
C MET A 249 31.14 3.49 -6.62
N TYR A 250 30.64 4.52 -5.99
CA TYR A 250 29.95 4.42 -4.70
C TYR A 250 28.46 4.75 -4.88
N ILE A 251 27.62 3.84 -4.42
CA ILE A 251 26.20 4.12 -4.28
C ILE A 251 26.03 4.96 -2.99
N SER A 252 25.26 6.04 -3.09
CA SER A 252 25.07 6.96 -1.97
C SER A 252 24.47 6.29 -0.75
N PRO A 253 24.92 6.63 0.47
CA PRO A 253 24.32 6.15 1.71
C PRO A 253 22.90 6.73 1.87
N ILE A 254 22.12 6.11 2.73
CA ILE A 254 20.83 6.64 3.16
C ILE A 254 20.85 6.73 4.68
N GLU A 255 20.48 7.89 5.22
CA GLU A 255 20.44 8.17 6.65
C GLU A 255 19.05 8.71 7.02
N ILE A 256 18.46 8.14 8.07
CA ILE A 256 17.20 8.58 8.64
C ILE A 256 17.49 8.99 10.08
N HIS A 257 17.47 10.29 10.32
CA HIS A 257 17.63 10.88 11.65
C HIS A 257 16.29 10.86 12.38
N TYR A 258 16.30 10.46 13.65
CA TYR A 258 15.12 10.44 14.48
C TYR A 258 15.48 10.63 15.95
N TRP A 259 14.50 10.97 16.76
CA TRP A 259 14.61 10.94 18.21
C TRP A 259 14.18 9.57 18.72
N ASP A 260 15.09 8.84 19.34
CA ASP A 260 14.78 7.56 20.01
C ASP A 260 14.05 7.85 21.33
N ALA A 261 12.75 7.58 21.35
CA ALA A 261 11.91 7.84 22.51
C ALA A 261 12.24 6.92 23.71
N ALA A 262 12.76 5.74 23.46
CA ALA A 262 13.11 4.77 24.49
C ALA A 262 14.44 5.13 25.18
N ALA A 263 15.44 5.54 24.38
CA ALA A 263 16.77 5.91 24.86
C ALA A 263 16.89 7.40 25.22
N ASP A 264 15.90 8.22 24.84
CA ASP A 264 15.82 9.66 25.06
C ASP A 264 17.03 10.41 24.48
N GLN A 265 17.37 10.11 23.23
CA GLN A 265 18.51 10.67 22.53
C GLN A 265 18.33 10.70 21.02
N PRO A 266 19.08 11.54 20.28
CA PRO A 266 19.09 11.46 18.83
C PRO A 266 19.70 10.16 18.36
N ALA A 267 19.11 9.57 17.31
CA ALA A 267 19.55 8.33 16.69
C ALA A 267 19.52 8.44 15.16
N VAL A 268 20.25 7.55 14.50
CA VAL A 268 20.34 7.51 13.05
C VAL A 268 20.24 6.06 12.56
N ALA A 269 19.23 5.77 11.75
CA ALA A 269 19.18 4.54 10.98
C ALA A 269 19.93 4.75 9.66
N ARG A 270 20.90 3.88 9.35
CA ARG A 270 21.85 4.11 8.25
C ARG A 270 22.02 2.89 7.37
N LEU A 271 21.94 3.11 6.05
CA LEU A 271 22.54 2.26 5.04
C LEU A 271 23.88 2.89 4.62
N PRO A 272 25.00 2.22 4.78
CA PRO A 272 26.30 2.76 4.40
C PRO A 272 26.40 2.90 2.87
N SER A 273 27.33 3.71 2.40
CA SER A 273 27.67 3.75 0.99
C SER A 273 28.19 2.40 0.53
N LYS A 274 27.75 1.95 -0.65
CA LYS A 274 28.16 0.66 -1.22
C LYS A 274 29.10 0.88 -2.39
N ARG A 275 30.31 0.31 -2.34
CA ARG A 275 31.24 0.29 -3.46
C ARG A 275 30.81 -0.80 -4.43
N VAL A 276 30.73 -0.48 -5.71
CA VAL A 276 30.38 -1.38 -6.78
C VAL A 276 31.40 -1.23 -7.92
N GLU A 277 31.82 -2.35 -8.50
CA GLU A 277 32.68 -2.41 -9.68
C GLU A 277 31.91 -3.05 -10.83
N PRO A 278 31.26 -2.24 -11.69
CA PRO A 278 30.46 -2.80 -12.77
C PRO A 278 31.31 -3.58 -13.77
N LEU A 279 30.80 -4.71 -14.20
CA LEU A 279 31.42 -5.50 -15.22
C LEU A 279 31.33 -4.77 -16.58
N ALA A 280 32.41 -4.88 -17.39
CA ALA A 280 32.35 -4.41 -18.75
C ALA A 280 31.27 -5.18 -19.53
N ARG A 281 30.55 -4.47 -20.39
CA ARG A 281 29.54 -5.10 -21.23
C ARG A 281 30.25 -6.01 -22.25
N ASP A 282 29.91 -7.29 -22.24
CA ASP A 282 30.42 -8.22 -23.24
C ASP A 282 29.88 -7.80 -24.63
N PRO A 283 30.76 -7.33 -25.56
CA PRO A 283 30.33 -6.85 -26.87
C PRO A 283 29.68 -7.97 -27.69
N GLU A 284 30.04 -9.23 -27.47
CA GLU A 284 29.43 -10.35 -28.16
C GLU A 284 28.03 -10.68 -27.62
N ALA A 285 27.79 -10.54 -26.31
CA ALA A 285 26.46 -10.70 -25.74
C ALA A 285 25.50 -9.60 -26.25
N VAL A 286 25.98 -8.36 -26.36
CA VAL A 286 25.20 -7.25 -26.96
C VAL A 286 24.87 -7.55 -28.41
N ARG A 287 25.84 -8.06 -29.17
CA ARG A 287 25.65 -8.43 -30.57
C ARG A 287 24.62 -9.54 -30.74
N ARG A 288 24.64 -10.55 -29.84
CA ARG A 288 23.65 -11.65 -29.84
C ARG A 288 22.25 -11.14 -29.53
N THR A 289 22.07 -10.31 -28.50
CA THR A 289 20.75 -9.72 -28.17
C THR A 289 20.21 -8.81 -29.26
N LEU A 290 21.09 -8.04 -29.92
CA LEU A 290 20.69 -7.20 -31.07
C LEU A 290 20.29 -8.06 -32.28
N VAL A 291 21.00 -9.14 -32.55
CA VAL A 291 20.69 -10.09 -33.64
C VAL A 291 19.36 -10.79 -33.33
N GLU A 292 19.13 -11.27 -32.10
CA GLU A 292 17.87 -11.90 -31.69
C GLU A 292 16.70 -10.91 -31.76
N ALA A 293 16.88 -9.67 -31.29
CA ALA A 293 15.87 -8.63 -31.38
C ALA A 293 15.55 -8.27 -32.87
N ALA A 294 16.58 -8.22 -33.73
CA ALA A 294 16.39 -8.00 -35.15
C ALA A 294 15.66 -9.19 -35.83
N MET A 295 15.98 -10.42 -35.43
CA MET A 295 15.30 -11.61 -35.95
C MET A 295 13.84 -11.66 -35.52
N THR A 296 13.53 -11.38 -34.26
CA THR A 296 12.13 -11.34 -33.77
C THR A 296 11.34 -10.21 -34.42
N ALA A 297 11.93 -9.02 -34.60
CA ALA A 297 11.30 -7.93 -35.33
C ALA A 297 11.05 -8.27 -36.80
N HIS A 298 11.99 -9.00 -37.44
CA HIS A 298 11.80 -9.44 -38.81
C HIS A 298 10.74 -10.52 -38.96
N GLN A 299 10.66 -11.47 -38.01
CA GLN A 299 9.58 -12.46 -37.94
C GLN A 299 8.21 -11.80 -37.71
N ALA A 300 8.13 -10.82 -36.80
CA ALA A 300 6.89 -10.09 -36.55
C ALA A 300 6.42 -9.31 -37.79
N ARG A 301 7.35 -8.70 -38.54
CA ARG A 301 7.03 -8.03 -39.84
C ARG A 301 6.55 -9.02 -40.88
N ARG A 302 7.16 -10.22 -40.99
CA ARG A 302 6.71 -11.27 -41.92
C ARG A 302 5.33 -11.82 -41.58
N LEU A 303 5.05 -12.06 -40.29
CA LEU A 303 3.73 -12.47 -39.82
C LEU A 303 2.69 -11.39 -40.07
N GLY A 304 3.01 -10.12 -39.77
CA GLY A 304 2.14 -8.98 -40.06
C GLY A 304 1.80 -8.83 -41.56
N ALA A 305 2.80 -9.04 -42.43
CA ALA A 305 2.59 -9.02 -43.86
C ALA A 305 1.71 -10.17 -44.35
N LEU A 306 1.92 -11.39 -43.80
CA LEU A 306 1.07 -12.55 -44.15
C LEU A 306 -0.38 -12.35 -43.72
N VAL A 307 -0.60 -11.78 -42.52
CA VAL A 307 -1.97 -11.48 -42.03
C VAL A 307 -2.63 -10.41 -42.90
N LEU A 308 -1.88 -9.36 -43.29
CA LEU A 308 -2.38 -8.27 -44.16
C LEU A 308 -2.80 -8.75 -45.54
N PHE A 309 -2.19 -9.81 -46.08
CA PHE A 309 -2.51 -10.38 -47.38
C PHE A 309 -3.47 -11.56 -47.29
N ALA A 310 -3.40 -12.39 -46.26
CA ALA A 310 -4.23 -13.58 -46.12
C ALA A 310 -5.70 -13.26 -45.79
N ILE A 311 -5.93 -12.22 -44.96
CA ILE A 311 -7.32 -11.83 -44.61
C ILE A 311 -8.10 -11.30 -45.82
N PRO A 312 -7.61 -10.33 -46.62
CA PRO A 312 -8.37 -9.86 -47.79
C PRO A 312 -8.50 -10.91 -48.89
N MET A 313 -7.49 -11.77 -49.09
CA MET A 313 -7.58 -12.89 -50.05
C MET A 313 -8.65 -13.90 -49.59
N GLY A 314 -8.69 -14.27 -48.33
CA GLY A 314 -9.72 -15.16 -47.76
C GLY A 314 -11.13 -14.54 -47.92
N ALA A 315 -11.28 -13.25 -47.67
CA ALA A 315 -12.54 -12.53 -47.86
C ALA A 315 -12.97 -12.48 -49.33
N CYS A 316 -12.03 -12.26 -50.26
CA CYS A 316 -12.32 -12.31 -51.71
C CYS A 316 -12.75 -13.71 -52.16
N PHE A 317 -12.12 -14.78 -51.67
CA PHE A 317 -12.52 -16.14 -51.97
C PHE A 317 -13.92 -16.49 -51.41
N LEU A 318 -14.23 -16.01 -50.20
CA LEU A 318 -15.54 -16.18 -49.59
C LEU A 318 -16.64 -15.44 -50.38
N LEU A 319 -16.38 -14.21 -50.82
CA LEU A 319 -17.29 -13.41 -51.62
C LEU A 319 -17.49 -14.04 -53.02
N LEU A 320 -16.44 -14.57 -53.65
CA LEU A 320 -16.52 -15.28 -54.92
C LEU A 320 -17.33 -16.58 -54.81
N ALA A 321 -17.07 -17.34 -53.74
CA ALA A 321 -17.82 -18.55 -53.47
C ALA A 321 -19.32 -18.26 -53.20
N LEU A 322 -19.62 -17.19 -52.47
CA LEU A 322 -20.99 -16.75 -52.26
C LEU A 322 -21.66 -16.28 -53.54
N ALA A 323 -20.94 -15.53 -54.37
CA ALA A 323 -21.45 -15.09 -55.67
C ALA A 323 -21.75 -16.27 -56.62
N LEU A 324 -20.86 -17.30 -56.66
CA LEU A 324 -21.06 -18.51 -57.42
C LEU A 324 -22.23 -19.35 -56.90
N TYR A 325 -22.39 -19.40 -55.56
CA TYR A 325 -23.51 -20.07 -54.90
C TYR A 325 -24.82 -19.37 -55.23
N VAL A 326 -24.91 -18.05 -55.15
CA VAL A 326 -26.08 -17.25 -55.55
C VAL A 326 -26.38 -17.40 -57.03
N ALA A 327 -25.34 -17.40 -57.90
CA ALA A 327 -25.53 -17.62 -59.34
C ALA A 327 -26.09 -19.03 -59.65
N ARG A 328 -25.70 -20.04 -58.91
CA ARG A 328 -26.28 -21.38 -59.04
C ARG A 328 -27.73 -21.47 -58.54
N LEU A 329 -28.07 -20.76 -57.47
CA LEU A 329 -29.46 -20.67 -56.99
C LEU A 329 -30.33 -19.94 -58.05
N THR A 330 -29.88 -18.83 -58.60
CA THR A 330 -30.64 -18.09 -59.62
C THR A 330 -30.83 -18.87 -60.92
N THR A 331 -29.90 -19.77 -61.29
CA THR A 331 -30.09 -20.68 -62.45
C THR A 331 -31.00 -21.83 -62.18
N ALA A 332 -31.07 -22.32 -60.91
CA ALA A 332 -32.05 -23.34 -60.52
C ALA A 332 -33.46 -22.76 -60.42
N ASP A 333 -33.63 -21.56 -59.87
CA ASP A 333 -34.92 -20.88 -59.75
C ASP A 333 -35.47 -20.39 -61.09
N ARG A 334 -34.59 -20.06 -62.05
CA ARG A 334 -35.05 -19.72 -63.42
C ARG A 334 -35.72 -20.92 -64.11
N ARG A 335 -35.38 -22.15 -63.77
CA ARG A 335 -36.08 -23.34 -64.27
C ARG A 335 -37.45 -23.52 -63.62
N LEU A 336 -37.55 -23.23 -62.32
CA LEU A 336 -38.84 -23.31 -61.58
C LEU A 336 -39.76 -22.12 -61.95
N LEU A 337 -39.24 -20.94 -62.22
CA LEU A 337 -40.03 -19.79 -62.66
C LEU A 337 -40.51 -19.92 -64.14
N ALA A 338 -39.83 -20.69 -64.98
CA ALA A 338 -40.29 -21.00 -66.31
C ALA A 338 -41.49 -22.02 -66.34
N GLU A 339 -41.60 -22.79 -65.29
CA GLU A 339 -42.76 -23.72 -65.14
C GLU A 339 -43.95 -23.03 -64.42
N CYS A 340 -43.73 -21.92 -63.64
CA CYS A 340 -44.83 -21.20 -62.97
C CYS A 340 -45.30 -19.94 -63.77
N GLY A 341 -44.84 -19.74 -64.99
CA GLY A 341 -45.10 -18.56 -65.79
C GLY A 341 -46.45 -18.45 -66.48
N ALA A 342 -47.51 -19.11 -65.97
CA ALA A 342 -48.84 -19.05 -66.58
C ALA A 342 -49.93 -18.32 -65.74
N ASP A 343 -49.70 -18.00 -64.48
CA ASP A 343 -50.73 -17.32 -63.69
C ASP A 343 -50.12 -16.11 -62.92
N GLY A 344 -50.66 -14.95 -63.18
CA GLY A 344 -50.23 -13.57 -62.77
C GLY A 344 -50.20 -13.33 -61.29
N GLY A 345 -49.24 -13.92 -60.56
CA GLY A 345 -49.08 -13.75 -59.12
C GLY A 345 -47.66 -13.42 -58.65
N ALA A 346 -46.79 -12.85 -59.53
CA ALA A 346 -45.33 -12.78 -59.31
C ALA A 346 -44.80 -11.66 -58.41
N VAL A 347 -45.60 -10.91 -57.67
CA VAL A 347 -45.11 -9.79 -56.87
C VAL A 347 -45.03 -10.08 -55.36
N ASN A 348 -45.73 -11.08 -54.87
CA ASN A 348 -45.76 -11.38 -53.43
C ASN A 348 -44.77 -12.45 -52.96
N GLY A 349 -44.08 -13.14 -53.87
CA GLY A 349 -43.13 -14.19 -53.53
C GLY A 349 -41.76 -13.68 -53.07
N LEU A 350 -41.31 -12.57 -53.59
CA LEU A 350 -39.99 -11.97 -53.27
C LEU A 350 -39.95 -11.34 -51.85
N ALA A 351 -41.09 -10.79 -51.39
CA ALA A 351 -41.19 -10.22 -50.04
C ALA A 351 -41.21 -11.34 -48.97
N ALA A 352 -41.76 -12.52 -49.26
CA ALA A 352 -41.81 -13.64 -48.35
C ALA A 352 -40.44 -14.34 -48.19
N VAL A 353 -39.64 -14.43 -49.24
CA VAL A 353 -38.29 -15.02 -49.21
C VAL A 353 -37.30 -14.12 -48.49
N LEU A 354 -37.44 -12.83 -48.59
CA LEU A 354 -36.59 -11.86 -47.86
C LEU A 354 -36.95 -11.84 -46.37
N ASN A 355 -38.21 -12.02 -46.00
CA ASN A 355 -38.63 -12.08 -44.59
C ASN A 355 -38.27 -13.42 -43.91
N TRP A 356 -38.15 -14.49 -44.65
CA TRP A 356 -37.76 -15.82 -44.11
C TRP A 356 -36.24 -15.91 -43.85
N SER A 357 -35.42 -15.14 -44.61
CA SER A 357 -33.96 -15.07 -44.37
C SER A 357 -33.59 -14.24 -43.15
N GLU A 358 -34.45 -13.30 -42.70
CA GLU A 358 -34.21 -12.52 -41.47
C GLU A 358 -34.51 -13.31 -40.17
N GLU A 359 -35.44 -14.25 -40.20
CA GLU A 359 -35.80 -15.06 -39.03
C GLU A 359 -34.88 -16.29 -38.80
N SER A 360 -34.20 -16.78 -39.84
CA SER A 360 -33.40 -18.02 -39.74
C SER A 360 -31.92 -17.80 -39.40
N PHE A 361 -31.39 -16.61 -39.54
CA PHE A 361 -30.02 -16.27 -39.16
C PHE A 361 -30.03 -14.97 -38.34
N GLY A 362 -29.96 -15.06 -37.05
CA GLY A 362 -29.94 -13.96 -36.09
C GLY A 362 -28.86 -12.87 -36.33
N LEU A 363 -28.80 -12.29 -37.51
CA LEU A 363 -27.91 -11.22 -37.94
C LEU A 363 -28.60 -9.84 -37.85
N ARG A 364 -29.09 -9.49 -36.65
CA ARG A 364 -29.45 -8.12 -36.31
C ARG A 364 -28.20 -7.31 -35.98
N GLY A 365 -27.22 -7.20 -36.85
CA GLY A 365 -26.00 -6.50 -36.51
C GLY A 365 -25.25 -5.83 -37.66
N VAL A 366 -25.59 -6.11 -38.90
CA VAL A 366 -24.74 -5.67 -40.03
C VAL A 366 -25.37 -4.61 -40.94
N CYS A 367 -26.64 -4.27 -40.81
CA CYS A 367 -27.28 -3.24 -41.64
C CYS A 367 -27.19 -1.80 -41.11
N ALA A 368 -26.52 -1.54 -39.96
CA ALA A 368 -26.39 -0.18 -39.44
C ALA A 368 -25.19 0.62 -39.99
N LEU A 369 -24.34 0.04 -40.82
CA LEU A 369 -23.11 0.67 -41.31
C LEU A 369 -23.13 1.10 -42.79
N CYS A 370 -24.21 0.86 -43.55
CA CYS A 370 -24.32 1.26 -44.96
C CYS A 370 -25.31 2.40 -45.25
N ALA A 371 -25.94 3.03 -44.27
CA ALA A 371 -26.97 4.05 -44.48
C ALA A 371 -26.57 5.49 -44.10
N CYS A 372 -25.27 5.79 -43.94
CA CYS A 372 -24.79 7.16 -43.67
C CYS A 372 -23.76 7.63 -44.69
N GLY A 373 -24.18 7.72 -45.96
CA GLY A 373 -23.39 8.29 -47.02
C GLY A 373 -24.28 8.92 -48.08
N HIS A 374 -24.97 9.97 -47.76
CA HIS A 374 -25.29 11.12 -48.61
C HIS A 374 -26.42 11.99 -48.04
N ARG A 375 -26.09 13.10 -47.46
CA ARG A 375 -26.71 14.42 -47.74
C ARG A 375 -25.95 15.52 -47.06
N SER A 376 -25.47 16.34 -47.96
CA SER A 376 -24.90 17.67 -47.77
C SER A 376 -25.87 18.63 -47.08
N GLY A 377 -25.29 19.52 -46.27
CA GLY A 377 -25.68 20.93 -46.23
C GLY A 377 -26.63 21.36 -45.13
N ARG A 378 -26.12 22.08 -44.22
CA ARG A 378 -26.46 23.44 -43.75
C ARG A 378 -26.26 23.60 -42.25
N SER A 379 -25.32 24.47 -42.00
CA SER A 379 -25.17 25.44 -40.91
C SER A 379 -26.36 25.65 -39.95
N SER A 380 -26.09 25.58 -38.61
CA SER A 380 -26.52 26.51 -37.58
C SER A 380 -25.76 26.20 -36.29
N VAL A 381 -24.77 27.01 -35.97
CA VAL A 381 -24.72 28.00 -34.91
C VAL A 381 -25.67 27.66 -33.72
N LEU A 382 -25.09 27.28 -32.60
CA LEU A 382 -25.47 27.78 -31.27
C LEU A 382 -24.63 27.15 -30.13
N ARG A 383 -23.74 27.99 -29.61
CA ARG A 383 -23.55 28.35 -28.21
C ARG A 383 -23.02 27.29 -27.22
N HIS A 384 -21.79 27.55 -26.82
CA HIS A 384 -21.25 27.27 -25.49
C HIS A 384 -22.18 27.74 -24.34
N PRO A 385 -22.07 27.13 -23.18
CA PRO A 385 -21.76 27.93 -22.02
C PRO A 385 -20.47 27.46 -21.30
N THR A 386 -19.57 28.38 -21.20
CA THR A 386 -18.57 28.61 -20.17
C THR A 386 -19.17 28.57 -18.79
N ARG A 387 -18.50 27.91 -17.84
CA ARG A 387 -18.44 28.23 -16.40
C ARG A 387 -17.60 27.14 -15.70
N THR A 388 -16.64 27.36 -14.87
CA THR A 388 -16.08 28.56 -14.21
C THR A 388 -14.78 28.08 -13.53
N GLN A 389 -13.72 28.82 -13.75
CA GLN A 389 -12.54 28.83 -12.87
C GLN A 389 -12.94 29.50 -11.55
N SER A 390 -12.48 28.93 -10.45
CA SER A 390 -12.08 29.58 -9.20
C SER A 390 -11.79 28.44 -8.20
N SER A 391 -10.69 28.34 -7.48
CA SER A 391 -9.89 29.38 -6.86
C SER A 391 -8.57 28.78 -6.37
N LEU A 392 -7.47 29.25 -6.92
CA LEU A 392 -6.17 29.26 -6.26
C LEU A 392 -6.17 30.40 -5.23
N ARG A 393 -6.02 30.11 -3.96
CA ARG A 393 -5.47 31.02 -2.95
C ARG A 393 -4.60 30.20 -2.02
N ARG A 394 -3.29 30.27 -2.18
CA ARG A 394 -2.35 31.11 -1.48
C ARG A 394 -2.40 30.92 0.05
N TRP A 395 -1.47 30.13 0.59
CA TRP A 395 -0.94 30.34 1.92
C TRP A 395 0.59 30.48 1.80
N ARG A 396 1.01 31.76 1.84
CA ARG A 396 2.31 32.18 2.34
C ARG A 396 2.00 32.97 3.61
N ARG A 397 2.42 32.49 4.73
CA ARG A 397 3.17 33.14 5.80
C ARG A 397 3.52 32.10 6.85
#